data_6f4e65153068ac81396f163062448325
#
_entry.id   6f4e65153068ac81396f163062448325
#
_cell.length_a   1.000
_cell.length_b   1.000
_cell.length_c   1.000
_cell.angle_alpha   90.00
_cell.angle_beta   90.00
_cell.angle_gamma   90.00
#
_symmetry.space_group_name_H-M   'P 1'
#
loop_
_entity.id
_entity.type
_entity.pdbx_description
1 polymer ?
#
loop_
_entity_poly.entity_id
_entity_poly.type
_entity_poly.pdbx_seq_one_letter_code
_entity_poly.pdbx_strand_id
1 'polypeptide(L)'
;EKVGGWEQLVDNTLIGAGRDQHTWVDLAGNKYAAIGTNKCLYIYFEGAFYDITPLDASRQQTGATFTFDGTTTVTLTTSTAHGAEAGDIILLDSVTGVTALGIGFTDADFEDILFEVTDAPTATTMEVTMGSAATGSASGGTTTVDFYYVIGPLIQTYGYGWGTNTWS
;
A
#
# COMPACT_ATOMS: atom_id res chain seq x y z
N GLU A 1 38.47 -17.48 -9.04
CA GLU A 1 37.86 -16.47 -8.16
C GLU A 1 36.35 -16.57 -8.34
N LYS A 2 35.60 -16.96 -7.29
CA LYS A 2 34.13 -16.98 -7.35
C LYS A 2 33.66 -15.54 -7.26
N VAL A 3 33.06 -15.02 -8.33
CA VAL A 3 32.31 -13.77 -8.28
C VAL A 3 31.19 -13.98 -7.25
N GLY A 4 31.18 -13.17 -6.18
CA GLY A 4 30.15 -13.24 -5.14
C GLY A 4 28.76 -13.10 -5.76
N GLY A 5 27.81 -13.88 -5.25
CA GLY A 5 26.41 -13.77 -5.65
C GLY A 5 25.81 -12.42 -5.23
N TRP A 6 24.59 -12.15 -5.71
CA TRP A 6 23.80 -11.00 -5.27
C TRP A 6 23.47 -11.16 -3.79
N GLU A 7 23.71 -10.13 -3.00
CA GLU A 7 23.29 -10.05 -1.60
C GLU A 7 22.06 -9.14 -1.53
N GLN A 8 21.05 -9.59 -0.78
CA GLN A 8 19.85 -8.79 -0.54
C GLN A 8 20.20 -7.64 0.41
N LEU A 9 19.94 -6.42 -0.01
CA LEU A 9 20.33 -5.21 0.74
C LEU A 9 19.47 -5.02 2.00
N VAL A 10 18.18 -5.39 1.92
CA VAL A 10 17.20 -5.36 3.02
C VAL A 10 16.17 -6.47 2.82
N ASP A 11 15.56 -6.93 3.91
CA ASP A 11 14.55 -8.00 3.87
C ASP A 11 13.17 -7.53 3.39
N ASN A 12 12.95 -6.23 3.22
CA ASN A 12 11.67 -5.66 2.81
C ASN A 12 11.42 -5.86 1.33
N THR A 13 10.23 -6.35 0.99
CA THR A 13 9.75 -6.43 -0.39
C THR A 13 9.01 -5.14 -0.75
N LEU A 14 9.41 -4.48 -1.84
CA LEU A 14 8.71 -3.31 -2.35
C LEU A 14 7.42 -3.72 -3.07
N ILE A 15 6.36 -2.92 -2.90
CA ILE A 15 5.11 -3.15 -3.61
C ILE A 15 5.24 -2.69 -5.06
N GLY A 16 4.90 -3.60 -5.98
CA GLY A 16 4.98 -3.36 -7.41
C GLY A 16 6.34 -3.69 -8.03
N ALA A 17 6.42 -3.55 -9.34
CA ALA A 17 7.63 -3.78 -10.12
C ALA A 17 8.46 -2.49 -10.19
N GLY A 18 9.75 -2.56 -9.82
CA GLY A 18 10.68 -1.43 -9.96
C GLY A 18 10.73 -0.92 -11.40
N ARG A 19 10.58 0.38 -11.59
CA ARG A 19 10.58 1.05 -12.90
C ARG A 19 11.79 1.93 -13.11
N ASP A 20 12.17 2.66 -12.05
CA ASP A 20 13.30 3.58 -12.12
C ASP A 20 13.90 3.79 -10.72
N GLN A 21 15.16 4.21 -10.70
CA GLN A 21 15.83 4.62 -9.46
C GLN A 21 16.71 5.84 -9.70
N HIS A 22 16.80 6.69 -8.70
CA HIS A 22 17.67 7.86 -8.70
C HIS A 22 18.46 7.93 -7.39
N THR A 23 19.77 8.14 -7.47
CA THR A 23 20.63 8.25 -6.29
C THR A 23 21.21 9.64 -6.18
N TRP A 24 21.31 10.16 -4.96
CA TRP A 24 21.95 11.45 -4.68
C TRP A 24 22.63 11.44 -3.31
N VAL A 25 23.41 12.48 -3.09
CA VAL A 25 24.09 12.75 -1.82
C VAL A 25 23.68 14.16 -1.37
N ASP A 26 23.30 14.33 -0.11
CA ASP A 26 23.00 15.64 0.45
C ASP A 26 24.29 16.41 0.82
N LEU A 27 24.13 17.64 1.28
CA LEU A 27 25.25 18.50 1.68
C LEU A 27 26.00 18.01 2.93
N ALA A 28 25.37 17.13 3.72
CA ALA A 28 25.99 16.50 4.88
C ALA A 28 26.73 15.19 4.53
N GLY A 29 26.66 14.74 3.27
CA GLY A 29 27.31 13.54 2.78
C GLY A 29 26.44 12.27 2.91
N ASN A 30 25.17 12.38 3.30
CA ASN A 30 24.27 11.25 3.38
C ASN A 30 23.87 10.79 1.98
N LYS A 31 23.76 9.47 1.79
CA LYS A 31 23.44 8.84 0.50
C LYS A 31 22.01 8.36 0.51
N TYR A 32 21.27 8.69 -0.53
CA TYR A 32 19.88 8.32 -0.74
C TYR A 32 19.70 7.62 -2.08
N ALA A 33 18.67 6.76 -2.14
CA ALA A 33 18.17 6.26 -3.41
C ALA A 33 16.64 6.36 -3.43
N ALA A 34 16.09 7.10 -4.39
CA ALA A 34 14.66 7.05 -4.68
C ALA A 34 14.38 5.88 -5.62
N ILE A 35 13.34 5.13 -5.35
CA ILE A 35 12.92 3.98 -6.15
C ILE A 35 11.45 4.15 -6.49
N GLY A 36 11.15 4.25 -7.79
CA GLY A 36 9.80 4.25 -8.32
C GLY A 36 9.39 2.85 -8.76
N THR A 37 8.28 2.35 -8.26
CA THR A 37 7.60 1.17 -8.79
C THR A 37 6.43 1.60 -9.67
N ASN A 38 5.70 0.65 -10.24
CA ASN A 38 4.44 0.97 -10.93
C ASN A 38 3.29 1.29 -9.95
N LYS A 39 3.51 1.17 -8.63
CA LYS A 39 2.50 1.35 -7.58
C LYS A 39 2.90 2.36 -6.52
N CYS A 40 4.15 2.40 -6.10
CA CYS A 40 4.62 3.17 -4.95
C CYS A 40 5.95 3.87 -5.24
N LEU A 41 6.23 4.91 -4.44
CA LEU A 41 7.50 5.63 -4.41
C LEU A 41 8.18 5.42 -3.06
N TYR A 42 9.46 5.07 -3.09
CA TYR A 42 10.24 4.81 -1.88
C TYR A 42 11.52 5.63 -1.87
N ILE A 43 11.98 5.97 -0.66
CA ILE A 43 13.35 6.44 -0.42
C ILE A 43 14.08 5.38 0.41
N TYR A 44 15.22 4.94 -0.10
CA TYR A 44 16.17 4.15 0.68
C TYR A 44 17.17 5.08 1.35
N PHE A 45 17.30 4.95 2.68
CA PHE A 45 18.26 5.69 3.49
C PHE A 45 18.68 4.85 4.70
N GLU A 46 19.99 4.77 4.99
CA GLU A 46 20.55 4.08 6.14
C GLU A 46 20.04 2.65 6.40
N GLY A 47 19.83 1.88 5.34
CA GLY A 47 19.38 0.48 5.48
C GLY A 47 17.87 0.29 5.57
N ALA A 48 17.07 1.34 5.49
CA ALA A 48 15.61 1.28 5.53
C ALA A 48 14.96 1.87 4.27
N PHE A 49 13.78 1.37 3.93
CA PHE A 49 12.90 1.98 2.94
C PHE A 49 11.82 2.81 3.64
N TYR A 50 11.64 4.02 3.13
CA TYR A 50 10.58 4.95 3.55
C TYR A 50 9.61 5.11 2.38
N ASP A 51 8.35 4.80 2.61
CA ASP A 51 7.29 5.05 1.64
C ASP A 51 6.99 6.55 1.60
N ILE A 52 7.03 7.13 0.42
CA ILE A 52 6.72 8.55 0.15
C ILE A 52 5.63 8.70 -0.90
N THR A 53 4.87 7.64 -1.15
CA THR A 53 3.76 7.66 -2.11
C THR A 53 2.69 8.63 -1.62
N PRO A 54 2.25 9.60 -2.45
CA PRO A 54 1.21 10.53 -2.04
C PRO A 54 -0.12 9.83 -1.74
N LEU A 55 -0.79 10.25 -0.67
CA LEU A 55 -2.15 9.82 -0.33
C LEU A 55 -3.18 10.69 -1.05
N ASP A 56 -4.25 10.06 -1.53
CA ASP A 56 -5.42 10.75 -2.08
C ASP A 56 -6.44 11.04 -0.98
N ALA A 57 -6.26 12.17 -0.29
CA ALA A 57 -7.14 12.59 0.80
C ALA A 57 -8.61 12.79 0.35
N SER A 58 -8.88 12.93 -0.95
CA SER A 58 -10.25 13.08 -1.46
C SER A 58 -11.03 11.76 -1.46
N ARG A 59 -10.32 10.62 -1.42
CA ARG A 59 -10.88 9.27 -1.39
C ARG A 59 -10.86 8.63 0.00
N GLN A 60 -10.27 9.27 1.01
CA GLN A 60 -10.21 8.73 2.37
C GLN A 60 -11.58 8.30 2.88
N GLN A 61 -11.66 7.10 3.46
CA GLN A 61 -12.86 6.55 4.07
C GLN A 61 -12.62 6.30 5.56
N THR A 62 -13.38 6.94 6.43
CA THR A 62 -13.29 6.72 7.88
C THR A 62 -14.37 5.79 8.37
N GLY A 63 -14.06 4.95 9.37
CA GLY A 63 -15.01 4.04 9.97
C GLY A 63 -15.46 2.90 9.05
N ALA A 64 -14.62 2.51 8.10
CA ALA A 64 -14.84 1.29 7.33
C ALA A 64 -14.85 0.08 8.26
N THR A 65 -15.70 -0.91 8.00
CA THR A 65 -15.85 -2.10 8.84
C THR A 65 -15.34 -3.33 8.12
N PHE A 66 -14.78 -4.28 8.90
CA PHE A 66 -14.27 -5.54 8.38
C PHE A 66 -15.35 -6.62 8.35
N THR A 67 -15.32 -7.47 7.34
CA THR A 67 -16.06 -8.71 7.26
C THR A 67 -15.13 -9.85 6.83
N PHE A 68 -15.15 -10.93 7.60
CA PHE A 68 -14.37 -12.14 7.41
C PHE A 68 -15.32 -13.31 7.15
N ASP A 69 -15.00 -14.15 6.20
CA ASP A 69 -15.83 -15.31 5.80
C ASP A 69 -15.17 -16.67 6.12
N GLY A 70 -14.03 -16.66 6.81
CA GLY A 70 -13.25 -17.87 7.10
C GLY A 70 -12.26 -18.23 5.99
N THR A 71 -12.10 -17.37 4.99
CA THR A 71 -11.08 -17.49 3.93
C THR A 71 -9.94 -16.50 4.11
N THR A 72 -9.08 -16.36 3.11
CA THR A 72 -8.04 -15.31 3.06
C THR A 72 -8.58 -13.97 2.61
N THR A 73 -9.81 -13.90 2.10
CA THR A 73 -10.43 -12.66 1.66
C THR A 73 -11.00 -11.89 2.85
N VAL A 74 -10.71 -10.61 2.92
CA VAL A 74 -11.27 -9.67 3.89
C VAL A 74 -12.01 -8.59 3.12
N THR A 75 -13.29 -8.41 3.42
CA THR A 75 -14.11 -7.36 2.83
C THR A 75 -14.13 -6.15 3.76
N LEU A 76 -13.82 -4.99 3.21
CA LEU A 76 -13.97 -3.69 3.85
C LEU A 76 -15.25 -3.03 3.34
N THR A 77 -16.13 -2.60 4.25
CA THR A 77 -17.37 -1.91 3.92
C THR A 77 -17.32 -0.46 4.40
N THR A 78 -17.50 0.49 3.50
CA THR A 78 -17.48 1.93 3.76
C THR A 78 -18.90 2.50 3.82
N SER A 79 -19.07 3.65 4.49
CA SER A 79 -20.37 4.33 4.58
C SER A 79 -20.74 5.10 3.31
N THR A 80 -19.75 5.45 2.48
CA THR A 80 -19.92 6.19 1.24
C THR A 80 -19.17 5.49 0.11
N ALA A 81 -19.49 5.86 -1.13
CA ALA A 81 -18.78 5.31 -2.29
C ALA A 81 -17.29 5.68 -2.24
N HIS A 82 -16.43 4.67 -2.36
CA HIS A 82 -14.98 4.82 -2.23
C HIS A 82 -14.25 4.98 -3.58
N GLY A 83 -14.88 4.61 -4.69
CA GLY A 83 -14.26 4.66 -6.01
C GLY A 83 -13.01 3.77 -6.16
N ALA A 84 -12.89 2.72 -5.33
CA ALA A 84 -11.79 1.77 -5.44
C ALA A 84 -11.95 0.91 -6.70
N GLU A 85 -10.80 0.53 -7.28
CA GLU A 85 -10.68 -0.43 -8.37
C GLU A 85 -9.67 -1.51 -7.99
N ALA A 86 -9.80 -2.70 -8.56
CA ALA A 86 -8.81 -3.75 -8.37
C ALA A 86 -7.42 -3.28 -8.81
N GLY A 87 -6.44 -3.46 -7.94
CA GLY A 87 -5.06 -2.98 -8.15
C GLY A 87 -4.73 -1.65 -7.47
N ASP A 88 -5.70 -0.93 -6.91
CA ASP A 88 -5.44 0.21 -6.03
C ASP A 88 -4.64 -0.22 -4.81
N ILE A 89 -3.79 0.67 -4.31
CA ILE A 89 -3.08 0.47 -3.04
C ILE A 89 -3.74 1.32 -1.97
N ILE A 90 -4.05 0.68 -0.86
CA ILE A 90 -4.63 1.30 0.32
C ILE A 90 -3.76 1.08 1.54
N LEU A 91 -3.75 2.06 2.43
CA LEU A 91 -3.22 1.96 3.78
C LEU A 91 -4.40 1.87 4.75
N LEU A 92 -4.34 0.94 5.69
CA LEU A 92 -5.30 0.86 6.78
C LEU A 92 -4.68 1.50 8.02
N ASP A 93 -5.37 2.47 8.59
CA ASP A 93 -4.96 3.25 9.77
C ASP A 93 -6.07 3.26 10.82
N SER A 94 -5.70 3.51 12.08
CA SER A 94 -6.64 3.60 13.20
C SER A 94 -7.52 2.35 13.36
N VAL A 95 -6.92 1.17 13.18
CA VAL A 95 -7.62 -0.13 13.24
C VAL A 95 -7.98 -0.45 14.69
N THR A 96 -9.23 -0.79 14.91
CA THR A 96 -9.72 -1.16 16.24
C THR A 96 -10.78 -2.25 16.18
N GLY A 97 -10.77 -3.17 17.16
CA GLY A 97 -11.84 -4.13 17.40
C GLY A 97 -11.76 -5.42 16.60
N VAL A 98 -10.78 -5.60 15.71
CA VAL A 98 -10.55 -6.88 15.00
C VAL A 98 -10.13 -7.97 15.97
N THR A 99 -9.22 -7.65 16.89
CA THR A 99 -8.75 -8.56 17.94
C THR A 99 -9.91 -9.17 18.74
N ALA A 100 -10.95 -8.38 19.02
CA ALA A 100 -12.11 -8.81 19.78
C ALA A 100 -13.01 -9.82 19.04
N LEU A 101 -12.85 -9.99 17.73
CA LEU A 101 -13.64 -10.93 16.93
C LEU A 101 -13.21 -12.39 17.13
N GLY A 102 -11.99 -12.64 17.63
CA GLY A 102 -11.50 -13.98 17.93
C GLY A 102 -11.30 -14.88 16.70
N ILE A 103 -11.00 -14.29 15.55
CA ILE A 103 -10.90 -14.98 14.25
C ILE A 103 -9.47 -15.29 13.83
N GLY A 104 -8.51 -15.18 14.77
CA GLY A 104 -7.09 -15.44 14.51
C GLY A 104 -6.30 -14.22 14.00
N PHE A 105 -6.95 -13.09 13.77
CA PHE A 105 -6.33 -11.82 13.45
C PHE A 105 -6.42 -10.85 14.63
N THR A 106 -5.49 -9.91 14.67
CA THR A 106 -5.42 -8.79 15.63
C THR A 106 -5.48 -7.47 14.90
N ASP A 107 -5.69 -6.38 15.61
CA ASP A 107 -5.66 -5.03 15.05
C ASP A 107 -4.29 -4.76 14.36
N ALA A 108 -3.19 -5.24 14.95
CA ALA A 108 -1.82 -5.06 14.42
C ALA A 108 -1.56 -5.79 13.08
N ASP A 109 -2.38 -6.76 12.71
CA ASP A 109 -2.27 -7.43 11.40
C ASP A 109 -2.76 -6.53 10.25
N PHE A 110 -3.40 -5.41 10.57
CA PHE A 110 -3.97 -4.45 9.63
C PHE A 110 -3.46 -3.03 9.82
N GLU A 111 -3.08 -2.65 11.06
CA GLU A 111 -2.65 -1.30 11.41
C GLU A 111 -1.34 -0.93 10.68
N ASP A 112 -1.34 0.22 10.01
CA ASP A 112 -0.21 0.73 9.21
C ASP A 112 0.27 -0.24 8.11
N ILE A 113 -0.60 -1.14 7.65
CA ILE A 113 -0.28 -2.12 6.62
C ILE A 113 -0.87 -1.69 5.28
N LEU A 114 -0.05 -1.82 4.24
CA LEU A 114 -0.46 -1.60 2.85
C LEU A 114 -1.09 -2.86 2.26
N PHE A 115 -2.24 -2.68 1.63
CA PHE A 115 -2.93 -3.74 0.91
C PHE A 115 -3.17 -3.34 -0.55
N GLU A 116 -3.16 -4.32 -1.43
CA GLU A 116 -3.70 -4.19 -2.77
C GLU A 116 -5.17 -4.58 -2.75
N VAL A 117 -6.04 -3.72 -3.27
CA VAL A 117 -7.44 -4.04 -3.51
C VAL A 117 -7.51 -5.13 -4.57
N THR A 118 -8.02 -6.30 -4.20
CA THR A 118 -8.14 -7.45 -5.11
C THR A 118 -9.42 -7.42 -5.93
N ASP A 119 -10.49 -6.87 -5.34
CA ASP A 119 -11.78 -6.65 -6.00
C ASP A 119 -12.53 -5.49 -5.33
N ALA A 120 -13.45 -4.88 -6.07
CA ALA A 120 -14.38 -3.87 -5.57
C ALA A 120 -15.82 -4.22 -6.02
N PRO A 121 -16.47 -5.17 -5.33
CA PRO A 121 -17.75 -5.74 -5.77
C PRO A 121 -18.88 -4.75 -5.84
N THR A 122 -18.85 -3.71 -5.00
CA THR A 122 -19.85 -2.62 -5.01
C THR A 122 -19.15 -1.27 -4.78
N ALA A 123 -19.92 -0.18 -4.94
CA ALA A 123 -19.40 1.16 -4.65
C ALA A 123 -18.96 1.39 -3.20
N THR A 124 -19.41 0.54 -2.26
CA THR A 124 -19.12 0.66 -0.83
C THR A 124 -18.41 -0.55 -0.23
N THR A 125 -18.05 -1.55 -1.05
CA THR A 125 -17.30 -2.73 -0.59
C THR A 125 -16.07 -2.93 -1.45
N MET A 126 -14.94 -3.18 -0.80
CA MET A 126 -13.68 -3.57 -1.44
C MET A 126 -13.08 -4.77 -0.72
N GLU A 127 -12.28 -5.55 -1.41
CA GLU A 127 -11.67 -6.76 -0.89
C GLU A 127 -10.15 -6.68 -0.92
N VAL A 128 -9.54 -7.22 0.12
CA VAL A 128 -8.08 -7.42 0.21
C VAL A 128 -7.80 -8.88 0.58
N THR A 129 -6.59 -9.35 0.31
CA THR A 129 -6.21 -10.73 0.59
C THR A 129 -5.13 -10.79 1.68
N MET A 130 -5.37 -11.61 2.69
CA MET A 130 -4.44 -11.91 3.78
C MET A 130 -3.55 -13.10 3.42
N GLY A 131 -2.39 -13.20 4.05
CA GLY A 131 -1.46 -14.34 3.89
C GLY A 131 -1.97 -15.65 4.49
N SER A 132 -2.97 -15.60 5.38
CA SER A 132 -3.64 -16.77 6.01
C SER A 132 -5.15 -16.58 6.06
N ALA A 133 -5.90 -17.67 6.17
CA ALA A 133 -7.34 -17.60 6.33
C ALA A 133 -7.74 -17.23 7.75
N ALA A 134 -8.85 -16.49 7.89
CA ALA A 134 -9.51 -16.31 9.17
C ALA A 134 -9.99 -17.66 9.73
N THR A 135 -9.96 -17.83 11.05
CA THR A 135 -10.39 -19.09 11.70
C THR A 135 -11.90 -19.23 11.78
N GLY A 136 -12.65 -18.25 11.34
CA GLY A 136 -14.11 -18.23 11.33
C GLY A 136 -14.66 -17.01 10.61
N SER A 137 -15.99 -16.95 10.49
CA SER A 137 -16.69 -15.80 9.92
C SER A 137 -17.09 -14.83 11.02
N ALA A 138 -16.83 -13.54 10.83
CA ALA A 138 -17.22 -12.45 11.72
C ALA A 138 -17.29 -11.13 10.96
N SER A 139 -18.02 -10.18 11.52
CA SER A 139 -18.00 -8.79 11.04
C SER A 139 -17.86 -7.84 12.24
N GLY A 140 -17.07 -6.80 12.09
CA GLY A 140 -16.83 -5.81 13.13
C GLY A 140 -15.43 -5.23 13.03
N GLY A 141 -15.05 -4.45 14.04
CA GLY A 141 -13.87 -3.62 13.97
C GLY A 141 -14.06 -2.44 13.02
N THR A 142 -13.23 -1.43 13.15
CA THR A 142 -13.25 -0.25 12.28
C THR A 142 -11.85 0.17 11.89
N THR A 143 -11.73 0.83 10.75
CA THR A 143 -10.47 1.38 10.22
C THR A 143 -10.71 2.65 9.42
N THR A 144 -9.69 3.46 9.28
CA THR A 144 -9.58 4.47 8.23
C THR A 144 -8.88 3.83 7.03
N VAL A 145 -9.44 4.03 5.83
CA VAL A 145 -8.85 3.56 4.57
C VAL A 145 -8.32 4.78 3.83
N ASP A 146 -7.01 4.85 3.69
CA ASP A 146 -6.30 5.85 2.91
C ASP A 146 -5.91 5.27 1.55
N PHE A 147 -6.27 5.97 0.47
CA PHE A 147 -5.93 5.56 -0.88
C PHE A 147 -4.63 6.21 -1.34
N TYR A 148 -3.77 5.44 -1.96
CA TYR A 148 -2.60 5.97 -2.66
C TYR A 148 -3.00 6.50 -4.04
N TYR A 149 -2.38 7.60 -4.46
CA TYR A 149 -2.48 8.03 -5.84
C TYR A 149 -1.97 6.96 -6.78
N VAL A 150 -2.77 6.61 -7.78
CA VAL A 150 -2.35 5.69 -8.84
C VAL A 150 -1.34 6.42 -9.74
N ILE A 151 -0.06 6.09 -9.59
CA ILE A 151 1.05 6.77 -10.29
C ILE A 151 0.99 6.53 -11.80
N GLY A 152 0.52 5.36 -12.25
CA GLY A 152 0.44 5.00 -13.65
C GLY A 152 -0.44 5.92 -14.53
N PRO A 153 -1.69 6.23 -14.15
CA PRO A 153 -2.54 7.17 -14.90
C PRO A 153 -2.04 8.60 -14.92
N LEU A 154 -1.41 9.07 -13.83
CA LEU A 154 -0.82 10.41 -13.78
C LEU A 154 0.26 10.60 -14.85
N ILE A 155 1.10 9.58 -15.07
CA ILE A 155 2.12 9.61 -16.13
C ILE A 155 1.48 9.61 -17.53
N GLN A 156 0.40 8.86 -17.73
CA GLN A 156 -0.31 8.81 -19.02
C GLN A 156 -1.13 10.08 -19.30
N THR A 157 -1.80 10.64 -18.30
CA THR A 157 -2.69 11.80 -18.47
C THR A 157 -1.92 13.08 -18.76
N TYR A 158 -0.75 13.24 -18.20
CA TYR A 158 0.06 14.46 -18.39
C TYR A 158 1.13 14.31 -19.49
N GLY A 159 1.29 13.13 -20.07
CA GLY A 159 2.22 12.89 -21.20
C GLY A 159 3.70 13.11 -20.87
N TYR A 160 4.03 13.24 -19.60
CA TYR A 160 5.37 13.57 -19.13
C TYR A 160 5.98 12.33 -18.46
N GLY A 161 6.81 11.62 -19.21
CA GLY A 161 7.76 10.70 -18.59
C GLY A 161 8.76 11.49 -17.74
N TRP A 162 9.30 10.89 -16.70
CA TRP A 162 10.43 11.42 -15.96
C TRP A 162 11.55 11.79 -16.96
N GLY A 163 11.88 13.07 -17.05
CA GLY A 163 12.95 13.56 -17.92
C GLY A 163 12.53 14.30 -19.20
N THR A 164 11.23 14.49 -19.45
CA THR A 164 10.75 15.25 -20.63
C THR A 164 10.32 16.70 -20.33
N ASN A 165 10.30 17.13 -19.07
CA ASN A 165 10.00 18.51 -18.72
C ASN A 165 11.29 19.33 -18.55
N THR A 166 11.44 20.35 -19.37
CA THR A 166 12.38 21.46 -19.12
C THR A 166 11.83 22.31 -17.98
N TRP A 167 12.53 22.34 -16.88
CA TRP A 167 12.26 23.30 -15.80
C TRP A 167 12.56 24.70 -16.34
N SER A 168 11.54 25.51 -16.51
CA SER A 168 11.66 26.94 -16.84
C SER A 168 11.48 27.77 -15.58
#